data_db0e76e118ff54229fe1ba7a8ae4f8a3
#
_entry.id   db0e76e118ff54229fe1ba7a8ae4f8a3
#
_cell.length_a   1.000
_cell.length_b   1.000
_cell.length_c   1.000
_cell.angle_alpha   90.00
_cell.angle_beta   90.00
_cell.angle_gamma   90.00
#
_symmetry.space_group_name_H-M   'P 1'
#
loop_
_entity.id
_entity.type
_entity.pdbx_description
1 polymer ?
#
loop_
_entity_poly.entity_id
_entity_poly.type
_entity_poly.pdbx_seq_one_letter_code
_entity_poly.pdbx_strand_id
1 'polypeptide(L)'
;MKKLGKQTIKFDTPPTILETACIAGPKEADGPLAKYFDQCLDDEMWGEKSREKAESKIVKQTVNALISKSGIPSNKVEYCFAGDLLNQCISSSFGLRELNVPFYGIFGACSTFVEGMQLASVFIERWNKLCYM
;
A
#
# COMPACT_ATOMS: atom_id res chain seq x y z
N MET A 1 13.23 17.08 -11.04
CA MET A 1 13.95 16.25 -10.04
C MET A 1 15.44 16.48 -10.12
N LYS A 2 16.09 16.80 -9.01
CA LYS A 2 17.53 17.03 -8.90
C LYS A 2 18.15 16.14 -7.81
N LYS A 3 19.36 15.63 -8.06
CA LYS A 3 20.16 14.99 -7.02
C LYS A 3 20.95 16.06 -6.25
N LEU A 4 20.80 16.06 -4.93
CA LEU A 4 21.54 16.95 -4.03
C LEU A 4 22.54 16.12 -3.21
N GLY A 5 23.83 16.42 -3.35
CA GLY A 5 24.87 15.63 -2.71
C GLY A 5 24.88 14.17 -3.16
N LYS A 6 25.13 13.25 -2.21
CA LYS A 6 25.29 11.81 -2.54
C LYS A 6 23.98 11.01 -2.55
N GLN A 7 23.04 11.32 -1.65
CA GLN A 7 21.90 10.44 -1.32
C GLN A 7 20.54 11.15 -1.29
N THR A 8 20.47 12.46 -1.58
CA THR A 8 19.22 13.23 -1.53
C THR A 8 18.69 13.49 -2.94
N ILE A 9 17.41 13.25 -3.12
CA ILE A 9 16.67 13.64 -4.31
C ILE A 9 15.70 14.76 -3.92
N LYS A 10 15.76 15.87 -4.65
CA LYS A 10 14.78 16.96 -4.55
C LYS A 10 13.84 16.89 -5.74
N PHE A 11 12.55 16.82 -5.48
CA PHE A 11 11.51 16.91 -6.48
C PHE A 11 11.31 18.38 -6.88
N ASP A 12 11.09 18.64 -8.15
CA ASP A 12 10.73 19.98 -8.66
C ASP A 12 9.25 20.23 -8.37
N THR A 13 8.40 19.20 -8.56
CA THR A 13 7.00 19.18 -8.15
C THR A 13 6.77 18.02 -7.19
N PRO A 14 6.80 18.25 -5.88
CA PRO A 14 6.64 17.15 -4.90
C PRO A 14 5.31 16.43 -5.09
N PRO A 15 5.29 15.09 -5.07
CA PRO A 15 4.06 14.33 -5.13
C PRO A 15 3.21 14.57 -3.87
N THR A 16 1.90 14.45 -4.03
CA THR A 16 0.93 14.65 -2.95
C THR A 16 0.23 13.32 -2.65
N ILE A 17 0.09 13.00 -1.38
CA ILE A 17 -0.79 11.90 -0.94
C ILE A 17 -2.22 12.40 -1.08
N LEU A 18 -3.02 11.75 -1.92
CA LEU A 18 -4.41 12.11 -2.18
C LEU A 18 -5.35 11.48 -1.15
N GLU A 19 -5.11 10.24 -0.79
CA GLU A 19 -5.93 9.50 0.16
C GLU A 19 -5.12 8.39 0.82
N THR A 20 -5.58 7.93 1.98
CA THR A 20 -5.01 6.82 2.74
C THR A 20 -6.11 5.88 3.21
N ALA A 21 -5.79 4.60 3.35
CA ALA A 21 -6.66 3.62 3.98
C ALA A 21 -5.83 2.64 4.81
N CYS A 22 -6.37 2.23 5.95
CA CYS A 22 -5.71 1.26 6.82
C CYS A 22 -6.69 0.32 7.50
N ILE A 23 -6.38 -0.97 7.46
CA ILE A 23 -7.08 -2.04 8.19
C ILE A 23 -6.09 -2.64 9.17
N ALA A 24 -6.49 -2.72 10.43
CA ALA A 24 -5.65 -3.23 11.51
C ALA A 24 -6.22 -4.51 12.13
N GLY A 25 -5.36 -5.29 12.75
CA GLY A 25 -5.75 -6.48 13.49
C GLY A 25 -6.36 -6.16 14.87
N PRO A 26 -6.85 -7.19 15.59
CA PRO A 26 -7.55 -6.99 16.87
C PRO A 26 -6.69 -6.35 17.96
N LYS A 27 -5.38 -6.60 17.98
CA LYS A 27 -4.47 -5.98 18.95
C LYS A 27 -4.40 -4.45 18.84
N GLU A 28 -4.51 -3.94 17.63
CA GLU A 28 -4.53 -2.49 17.40
C GLU A 28 -5.89 -1.88 17.79
N ALA A 29 -6.97 -2.67 17.78
CA ALA A 29 -8.29 -2.26 18.25
C ALA A 29 -8.29 -1.91 19.74
N ASP A 30 -7.46 -2.57 20.54
CA ASP A 30 -7.29 -2.32 21.97
C ASP A 30 -6.32 -1.15 22.26
N GLY A 31 -5.67 -0.64 21.23
CA GLY A 31 -4.65 0.38 21.36
C GLY A 31 -5.18 1.82 21.30
N PRO A 32 -4.34 2.80 21.68
CA PRO A 32 -4.74 4.21 21.70
C PRO A 32 -5.02 4.78 20.30
N LEU A 33 -4.56 4.14 19.26
CA LEU A 33 -4.72 4.55 17.86
C LEU A 33 -5.93 3.92 17.17
N ALA A 34 -6.69 3.05 17.84
CA ALA A 34 -7.82 2.31 17.26
C ALA A 34 -8.78 3.19 16.45
N LYS A 35 -9.11 4.37 16.98
CA LYS A 35 -10.04 5.33 16.35
C LYS A 35 -9.55 5.97 15.04
N TYR A 36 -8.28 5.78 14.71
CA TYR A 36 -7.66 6.34 13.49
C TYR A 36 -7.57 5.35 12.34
N PHE A 37 -7.80 4.05 12.60
CA PHE A 37 -7.88 3.05 11.54
C PHE A 37 -9.25 3.11 10.86
N ASP A 38 -9.29 2.89 9.55
CA ASP A 38 -10.55 2.82 8.81
C ASP A 38 -11.37 1.59 9.21
N GLN A 39 -10.68 0.50 9.59
CA GLN A 39 -11.29 -0.70 10.13
C GLN A 39 -10.32 -1.43 11.07
N CYS A 40 -10.83 -1.89 12.21
CA CYS A 40 -10.16 -2.90 13.04
C CYS A 40 -10.90 -4.23 12.92
N LEU A 41 -10.14 -5.32 12.80
CA LEU A 41 -10.68 -6.66 12.70
C LEU A 41 -10.87 -7.26 14.09
N ASP A 42 -11.93 -8.05 14.28
CA ASP A 42 -12.19 -8.78 15.52
C ASP A 42 -11.39 -10.08 15.63
N ASP A 43 -10.90 -10.59 14.49
CA ASP A 43 -10.16 -11.85 14.38
C ASP A 43 -8.97 -11.71 13.42
N GLU A 44 -7.80 -12.24 13.83
CA GLU A 44 -6.57 -12.20 13.03
C GLU A 44 -6.67 -12.98 11.71
N MET A 45 -7.51 -14.00 11.66
CA MET A 45 -7.69 -14.84 10.48
C MET A 45 -8.78 -14.32 9.54
N TRP A 46 -9.62 -13.42 10.02
CA TRP A 46 -10.75 -12.85 9.28
C TRP A 46 -11.59 -13.88 8.53
N GLY A 47 -11.82 -15.03 9.18
CA GLY A 47 -12.55 -16.17 8.62
C GLY A 47 -11.78 -17.00 7.59
N GLU A 48 -10.49 -16.72 7.36
CA GLU A 48 -9.65 -17.47 6.44
C GLU A 48 -8.98 -18.69 7.14
N LYS A 49 -8.52 -19.66 6.34
CA LYS A 49 -7.92 -20.90 6.83
C LYS A 49 -6.40 -20.83 7.04
N SER A 50 -5.76 -19.79 6.52
CA SER A 50 -4.31 -19.59 6.70
C SER A 50 -3.97 -18.10 6.80
N ARG A 51 -2.83 -17.79 7.40
CA ARG A 51 -2.34 -16.42 7.57
C ARG A 51 -2.10 -15.73 6.22
N GLU A 52 -1.58 -16.44 5.24
CA GLU A 52 -1.35 -15.91 3.89
C GLU A 52 -2.66 -15.48 3.21
N LYS A 53 -3.73 -16.28 3.38
CA LYS A 53 -5.06 -15.91 2.87
C LYS A 53 -5.67 -14.74 3.61
N ALA A 54 -5.52 -14.73 4.94
CA ALA A 54 -6.00 -13.62 5.77
C ALA A 54 -5.31 -12.31 5.37
N GLU A 55 -3.99 -12.31 5.25
CA GLU A 55 -3.23 -11.13 4.86
C GLU A 55 -3.53 -10.70 3.42
N SER A 56 -3.62 -11.64 2.47
CA SER A 56 -4.05 -11.33 1.10
C SER A 56 -5.44 -10.68 1.06
N LYS A 57 -6.36 -11.13 1.90
CA LYS A 57 -7.68 -10.54 2.06
C LYS A 57 -7.61 -9.14 2.64
N ILE A 58 -6.78 -8.93 3.67
CA ILE A 58 -6.55 -7.60 4.26
C ILE A 58 -6.02 -6.64 3.20
N VAL A 59 -4.98 -7.02 2.46
CA VAL A 59 -4.42 -6.21 1.37
C VAL A 59 -5.50 -5.84 0.35
N LYS A 60 -6.27 -6.82 -0.14
CA LYS A 60 -7.36 -6.60 -1.10
C LYS A 60 -8.40 -5.62 -0.55
N GLN A 61 -8.85 -5.81 0.69
CA GLN A 61 -9.89 -4.97 1.28
C GLN A 61 -9.39 -3.56 1.61
N THR A 62 -8.12 -3.41 2.01
CA THR A 62 -7.51 -2.09 2.21
C THR A 62 -7.49 -1.28 0.90
N VAL A 63 -7.12 -1.91 -0.22
CA VAL A 63 -7.14 -1.25 -1.53
C VAL A 63 -8.57 -0.92 -1.96
N ASN A 64 -9.54 -1.81 -1.73
CA ASN A 64 -10.95 -1.52 -2.02
C ASN A 64 -11.48 -0.34 -1.18
N ALA A 65 -11.11 -0.28 0.09
CA ALA A 65 -11.45 0.85 0.96
C ALA A 65 -10.82 2.16 0.46
N LEU A 66 -9.55 2.11 0.04
CA LEU A 66 -8.86 3.26 -0.55
C LEU A 66 -9.54 3.76 -1.83
N ILE A 67 -9.90 2.86 -2.74
CA ILE A 67 -10.64 3.20 -3.97
C ILE A 67 -11.97 3.85 -3.64
N SER A 68 -12.74 3.26 -2.72
CA SER A 68 -14.03 3.78 -2.30
C SER A 68 -13.90 5.16 -1.66
N LYS A 69 -12.91 5.35 -0.82
CA LYS A 69 -12.66 6.57 -0.05
C LYS A 69 -12.15 7.72 -0.94
N SER A 70 -11.25 7.41 -1.86
CA SER A 70 -10.69 8.40 -2.79
C SER A 70 -11.66 8.80 -3.89
N GLY A 71 -12.64 7.96 -4.22
CA GLY A 71 -13.49 8.13 -5.39
C GLY A 71 -12.76 7.97 -6.73
N ILE A 72 -11.48 7.55 -6.71
CA ILE A 72 -10.66 7.36 -7.91
C ILE A 72 -10.75 5.89 -8.33
N PRO A 73 -11.32 5.57 -9.49
CA PRO A 73 -11.43 4.20 -9.94
C PRO A 73 -10.05 3.60 -10.27
N SER A 74 -9.87 2.29 -10.06
CA SER A 74 -8.60 1.59 -10.24
C SER A 74 -8.00 1.74 -11.64
N ASN A 75 -8.83 1.87 -12.67
CA ASN A 75 -8.38 2.06 -14.05
C ASN A 75 -7.70 3.42 -14.33
N LYS A 76 -7.72 4.33 -13.38
CA LYS A 76 -6.96 5.59 -13.42
C LYS A 76 -5.60 5.49 -12.75
N VAL A 77 -5.38 4.42 -12.00
CA VAL A 77 -4.10 4.17 -11.33
C VAL A 77 -3.22 3.34 -12.27
N GLU A 78 -2.00 3.78 -12.46
CA GLU A 78 -1.13 3.19 -13.48
C GLU A 78 -0.08 2.24 -12.89
N TYR A 79 0.25 2.39 -11.62
CA TYR A 79 1.24 1.57 -10.94
C TYR A 79 0.84 1.30 -9.49
N CYS A 80 1.21 0.12 -8.99
CA CYS A 80 1.07 -0.26 -7.60
C CYS A 80 2.41 -0.77 -7.07
N PHE A 81 2.86 -0.23 -5.95
CA PHE A 81 4.06 -0.64 -5.24
C PHE A 81 3.64 -1.22 -3.89
N ALA A 82 3.83 -2.49 -3.69
CA ALA A 82 3.47 -3.11 -2.43
C ALA A 82 4.39 -4.28 -2.08
N GLY A 83 4.39 -4.64 -0.82
CA GLY A 83 5.12 -5.78 -0.30
C GLY A 83 4.60 -6.20 1.05
N ASP A 84 4.99 -7.37 1.44
CA ASP A 84 4.65 -7.98 2.72
C ASP A 84 5.81 -8.84 3.24
N LEU A 85 5.70 -9.31 4.46
CA LEU A 85 6.72 -10.14 5.10
C LEU A 85 6.50 -11.65 4.89
N LEU A 86 5.31 -12.06 4.48
CA LEU A 86 4.98 -13.47 4.30
C LEU A 86 5.47 -13.97 2.94
N ASN A 87 6.38 -14.95 2.97
CA ASN A 87 6.83 -15.69 1.79
C ASN A 87 7.16 -14.80 0.57
N GLN A 88 7.85 -13.67 0.78
CA GLN A 88 8.35 -12.79 -0.28
C GLN A 88 7.24 -12.26 -1.20
N CYS A 89 6.36 -11.42 -0.69
CA CYS A 89 5.28 -10.76 -1.42
C CYS A 89 4.15 -11.69 -1.89
N ILE A 90 3.94 -12.82 -1.24
CA ILE A 90 2.81 -13.71 -1.56
C ILE A 90 1.48 -13.01 -1.30
N SER A 91 1.33 -12.40 -0.13
CA SER A 91 0.09 -11.76 0.29
C SER A 91 -0.26 -10.59 -0.60
N SER A 92 0.71 -9.74 -0.92
CA SER A 92 0.55 -8.63 -1.85
C SER A 92 0.20 -9.10 -3.26
N SER A 93 0.92 -10.09 -3.78
CA SER A 93 0.69 -10.61 -5.14
C SER A 93 -0.70 -11.19 -5.31
N PHE A 94 -1.17 -12.00 -4.36
CA PHE A 94 -2.50 -12.59 -4.41
C PHE A 94 -3.61 -11.59 -4.08
N GLY A 95 -3.37 -10.68 -3.14
CA GLY A 95 -4.32 -9.64 -2.76
C GLY A 95 -4.61 -8.65 -3.89
N LEU A 96 -3.59 -8.32 -4.69
CA LEU A 96 -3.67 -7.32 -5.74
C LEU A 96 -3.93 -7.87 -7.14
N ARG A 97 -3.96 -9.19 -7.35
CA ARG A 97 -4.07 -9.82 -8.67
C ARG A 97 -5.31 -9.39 -9.47
N GLU A 98 -6.41 -9.02 -8.78
CA GLU A 98 -7.65 -8.60 -9.42
C GLU A 98 -7.71 -7.08 -9.67
N LEU A 99 -6.73 -6.33 -9.20
CA LEU A 99 -6.69 -4.88 -9.33
C LEU A 99 -6.49 -4.42 -10.78
N ASN A 100 -5.89 -5.28 -11.62
CA ASN A 100 -5.57 -5.01 -13.02
C ASN A 100 -4.70 -3.74 -13.22
N VAL A 101 -3.76 -3.53 -12.30
CA VAL A 101 -2.77 -2.45 -12.33
C VAL A 101 -1.38 -3.08 -12.30
N PRO A 102 -0.40 -2.60 -13.09
CA PRO A 102 0.97 -3.07 -13.00
C PRO A 102 1.49 -3.03 -11.56
N PHE A 103 1.92 -4.18 -11.07
CA PHE A 103 2.34 -4.38 -9.70
C PHE A 103 3.85 -4.57 -9.58
N TYR A 104 4.47 -3.80 -8.72
CA TYR A 104 5.86 -3.92 -8.34
C TYR A 104 5.96 -4.46 -6.92
N GLY A 105 6.36 -5.72 -6.78
CA GLY A 105 6.61 -6.35 -5.48
C GLY A 105 7.91 -5.84 -4.87
N ILE A 106 7.83 -5.34 -3.64
CA ILE A 106 8.97 -4.84 -2.87
C ILE A 106 9.17 -5.73 -1.66
N PHE A 107 10.40 -6.14 -1.43
CA PHE A 107 10.74 -6.98 -0.28
C PHE A 107 11.92 -6.38 0.50
N GLY A 108 11.60 -5.39 1.33
CA GLY A 108 12.54 -4.66 2.17
C GLY A 108 12.25 -4.78 3.67
N ALA A 109 11.44 -5.75 4.09
CA ALA A 109 10.97 -5.89 5.47
C ALA A 109 10.39 -4.56 6.00
N CYS A 110 10.92 -4.01 7.08
CA CYS A 110 10.43 -2.75 7.66
C CYS A 110 10.64 -1.53 6.75
N SER A 111 11.52 -1.60 5.77
CA SER A 111 11.78 -0.52 4.82
C SER A 111 10.80 -0.50 3.63
N THR A 112 10.03 -1.56 3.41
CA THR A 112 9.11 -1.72 2.27
C THR A 112 8.22 -0.49 2.05
N PHE A 113 7.66 0.05 3.13
CA PHE A 113 6.79 1.23 3.05
C PHE A 113 7.54 2.46 2.51
N VAL A 114 8.72 2.75 3.05
CA VAL A 114 9.53 3.89 2.61
C VAL A 114 10.06 3.71 1.20
N GLU A 115 10.46 2.49 0.84
CA GLU A 115 10.87 2.14 -0.53
C GLU A 115 9.73 2.35 -1.52
N GLY A 116 8.52 1.91 -1.18
CA GLY A 116 7.32 2.15 -1.99
C GLY A 116 7.05 3.64 -2.19
N MET A 117 7.13 4.44 -1.12
CA MET A 117 6.98 5.90 -1.20
C MET A 117 8.01 6.53 -2.13
N GLN A 118 9.26 6.12 -2.03
CA GLN A 118 10.33 6.67 -2.88
C GLN A 118 10.11 6.31 -4.35
N LEU A 119 9.80 5.05 -4.64
CA LEU A 119 9.54 4.60 -6.01
C LEU A 119 8.32 5.30 -6.60
N ALA A 120 7.20 5.29 -5.90
CA ALA A 120 5.98 5.98 -6.34
C ALA A 120 6.25 7.47 -6.60
N SER A 121 6.98 8.14 -5.71
CA SER A 121 7.33 9.55 -5.86
C SER A 121 8.14 9.83 -7.13
N VAL A 122 9.11 8.96 -7.45
CA VAL A 122 9.90 9.09 -8.68
C VAL A 122 9.04 8.87 -9.91
N PHE A 123 8.14 7.89 -9.90
CA PHE A 123 7.22 7.61 -10.99
C PHE A 123 6.25 8.78 -11.22
N ILE A 124 5.70 9.36 -10.16
CA ILE A 124 4.80 10.52 -10.23
C ILE A 124 5.54 11.72 -10.82
N GLU A 125 6.71 12.06 -10.28
CA GLU A 125 7.50 13.21 -10.74
C GLU A 125 7.93 13.07 -12.22
N ARG A 126 8.28 11.84 -12.63
CA ARG A 126 8.82 11.62 -13.98
C ARG A 126 7.74 11.54 -15.05
N TRP A 127 6.60 10.95 -14.75
CA TRP A 127 5.56 10.64 -15.74
C TRP A 127 4.19 11.24 -15.41
N ASN A 128 4.08 12.00 -14.31
CA ASN A 128 2.82 12.58 -13.82
C ASN A 128 1.70 11.53 -13.72
N LYS A 129 2.02 10.40 -13.08
CA LYS A 129 1.16 9.23 -12.96
C LYS A 129 0.54 9.10 -11.59
N LEU A 130 -0.55 8.38 -11.50
CA LEU A 130 -1.20 8.04 -10.24
C LEU A 130 -0.74 6.65 -9.80
N CYS A 131 -0.31 6.54 -8.54
CA CYS A 131 0.21 5.29 -7.97
C CYS A 131 -0.53 4.92 -6.68
N TYR A 132 -0.74 3.62 -6.49
CA TYR A 132 -0.99 3.04 -5.18
C TYR A 132 0.34 2.64 -4.53
N MET A 133 0.34 2.72 -3.20
CA MET A 133 1.45 2.27 -2.39
C MET A 133 0.94 1.57 -1.13
#